data_920f3929c39a942745819314cdfc7836
#
_entry.id   920f3929c39a942745819314cdfc7836
#
_cell.length_a   1.000
_cell.length_b   1.000
_cell.length_c   1.000
_cell.angle_alpha   90.00
_cell.angle_beta   90.00
_cell.angle_gamma   90.00
#
_symmetry.space_group_name_H-M   'P 1'
#
loop_
_entity.id
_entity.type
_entity.pdbx_description
1 polymer ?
#
loop_
_entity_poly.entity_id
_entity_poly.type
_entity_poly.pdbx_seq_one_letter_code
_entity_poly.pdbx_strand_id
1 'polypeptide(L)'
;MKLTYFVLLSFLMLFMVDGNPQEPKSQAPKERPTRTRVVLLGTGTPVPDPDRSGPATAVVVGDSAYLVDFGPGVVRRAEAALLDRGVTALEPANLKVAFVTHLHSDHTAGYSDLIMTGWTAGRRTPIEVYGPTGLKSMTEHILEAYRIDIETRTIPTGDQRGNREGWRVNAHEIKSGVVYKDATVKVTAFPTQHAMESYGYRFDTPDRSVVISGDSSPTDETIKACKGCDVLIHEARAMEMFNQLPEDRRSFGAHNHTTSEQVAALATKAKPALLIVYHAWISWWPSIAPSANQPVVLTTGGFHSSPDVLQREIGARYSGHFVIGRDLDVY
;
A
#
# COMPACT_ATOMS: atom_id res chain seq x y z
N MET A 1 -38.70 85.98 17.33
CA MET A 1 -38.50 84.53 17.11
C MET A 1 -37.74 84.01 18.32
N LYS A 2 -38.47 83.36 19.25
CA LYS A 2 -37.91 82.75 20.47
C LYS A 2 -38.06 81.23 20.37
N LEU A 3 -36.92 80.54 20.38
CA LEU A 3 -36.85 79.06 20.32
C LEU A 3 -36.83 78.58 21.74
N THR A 4 -37.80 77.79 22.15
CA THR A 4 -37.95 77.20 23.47
C THR A 4 -37.43 75.77 23.43
N TYR A 5 -36.41 75.44 24.24
CA TYR A 5 -35.93 74.10 24.45
C TYR A 5 -36.71 73.39 25.55
N PHE A 6 -37.25 72.19 25.20
CA PHE A 6 -37.79 71.25 26.19
C PHE A 6 -36.70 70.27 26.57
N VAL A 7 -36.37 70.22 27.85
CA VAL A 7 -35.47 69.20 28.42
C VAL A 7 -36.32 68.08 28.97
N LEU A 8 -36.24 66.90 28.41
CA LEU A 8 -36.82 65.67 28.92
C LEU A 8 -35.80 64.91 29.78
N LEU A 9 -36.07 64.85 31.09
CA LEU A 9 -35.31 64.02 32.03
C LEU A 9 -35.86 62.59 31.96
N SER A 10 -35.07 61.65 31.42
CA SER A 10 -35.40 60.22 31.53
C SER A 10 -34.62 59.61 32.68
N PHE A 11 -35.34 59.04 33.61
CA PHE A 11 -34.83 58.26 34.74
C PHE A 11 -34.40 56.88 34.20
N LEU A 12 -33.12 56.57 34.28
CA LEU A 12 -32.60 55.25 33.95
C LEU A 12 -32.50 54.43 35.23
N MET A 13 -33.38 53.43 35.41
CA MET A 13 -33.27 52.40 36.43
C MET A 13 -32.22 51.40 36.02
N LEU A 14 -31.12 51.34 36.78
CA LEU A 14 -30.04 50.35 36.63
C LEU A 14 -30.47 49.06 37.35
N PHE A 15 -30.85 48.01 36.58
CA PHE A 15 -30.94 46.67 37.12
C PHE A 15 -29.52 46.03 37.04
N MET A 16 -28.90 45.85 38.18
CA MET A 16 -27.72 45.01 38.28
C MET A 16 -28.15 43.54 38.19
N VAL A 17 -27.82 42.88 37.06
CA VAL A 17 -27.87 41.42 36.93
C VAL A 17 -26.47 40.93 37.17
N ASP A 18 -26.22 40.32 38.32
CA ASP A 18 -25.02 39.52 38.60
C ASP A 18 -25.14 38.24 37.76
N GLY A 19 -24.60 38.28 36.55
CA GLY A 19 -24.40 37.14 35.67
C GLY A 19 -22.91 36.84 35.56
N ASN A 20 -22.43 35.88 36.35
CA ASN A 20 -21.11 35.32 36.19
C ASN A 20 -21.04 34.61 34.81
N PRO A 21 -20.20 35.05 33.87
CA PRO A 21 -20.10 34.37 32.60
C PRO A 21 -19.41 33.00 32.81
N GLN A 22 -20.19 31.92 32.78
CA GLN A 22 -19.62 30.57 32.62
C GLN A 22 -18.91 30.52 31.28
N GLU A 23 -17.57 30.42 31.33
CA GLU A 23 -16.78 30.11 30.17
C GLU A 23 -17.30 28.79 29.54
N PRO A 24 -17.48 28.74 28.20
CA PRO A 24 -17.87 27.49 27.53
C PRO A 24 -16.76 26.48 27.74
N LYS A 25 -17.05 25.41 28.48
CA LYS A 25 -16.15 24.24 28.56
C LYS A 25 -15.81 23.80 27.15
N SER A 26 -14.56 24.04 26.75
CA SER A 26 -13.99 23.49 25.53
C SER A 26 -14.22 21.96 25.54
N GLN A 27 -15.14 21.48 24.74
CA GLN A 27 -15.27 20.06 24.51
C GLN A 27 -14.00 19.63 23.76
N ALA A 28 -13.20 18.78 24.40
CA ALA A 28 -12.09 18.12 23.72
C ALA A 28 -12.60 17.54 22.39
N PRO A 29 -11.83 17.67 21.29
CA PRO A 29 -12.25 17.11 20.00
C PRO A 29 -12.62 15.64 20.22
N LYS A 30 -13.82 15.22 19.85
CA LYS A 30 -14.17 13.80 19.79
C LYS A 30 -13.18 13.16 18.84
N GLU A 31 -12.27 12.35 19.37
CA GLU A 31 -11.39 11.51 18.55
C GLU A 31 -12.28 10.74 17.58
N ARG A 32 -12.11 11.03 16.29
CA ARG A 32 -12.74 10.21 15.26
C ARG A 32 -12.11 8.82 15.38
N PRO A 33 -12.90 7.74 15.43
CA PRO A 33 -12.32 6.41 15.49
C PRO A 33 -11.36 6.24 14.33
N THR A 34 -10.12 5.90 14.62
CA THR A 34 -9.06 5.66 13.65
C THR A 34 -9.49 4.50 12.78
N ARG A 35 -9.87 4.77 11.53
CA ARG A 35 -10.33 3.74 10.60
C ARG A 35 -9.17 3.28 9.75
N THR A 36 -8.86 1.98 9.83
CA THR A 36 -7.85 1.35 8.97
C THR A 36 -8.38 1.22 7.55
N ARG A 37 -7.59 1.64 6.57
CA ARG A 37 -7.85 1.47 5.14
C ARG A 37 -6.72 0.68 4.50
N VAL A 38 -7.07 -0.12 3.51
CA VAL A 38 -6.10 -0.78 2.62
C VAL A 38 -6.19 -0.11 1.27
N VAL A 39 -5.06 0.32 0.73
CA VAL A 39 -4.98 0.98 -0.59
C VAL A 39 -4.05 0.16 -1.48
N LEU A 40 -4.55 -0.33 -2.60
CA LEU A 40 -3.72 -0.99 -3.60
C LEU A 40 -3.05 0.09 -4.47
N LEU A 41 -1.76 0.34 -4.26
CA LEU A 41 -1.00 1.32 -5.04
C LEU A 41 -0.55 0.73 -6.38
N GLY A 42 -0.33 -0.58 -6.43
CA GLY A 42 0.02 -1.29 -7.63
C GLY A 42 -0.35 -2.76 -7.54
N THR A 43 -0.91 -3.29 -8.60
CA THR A 43 -1.40 -4.66 -8.70
C THR A 43 -0.76 -5.43 -9.86
N GLY A 44 0.20 -4.79 -10.56
CA GLY A 44 0.92 -5.34 -11.70
C GLY A 44 1.81 -6.52 -11.33
N THR A 45 2.45 -7.05 -12.35
CA THR A 45 3.38 -8.20 -12.31
C THR A 45 4.70 -7.78 -12.97
N PRO A 46 5.73 -8.63 -13.08
CA PRO A 46 6.94 -8.28 -13.84
C PRO A 46 6.68 -7.88 -15.29
N VAL A 47 5.52 -8.25 -15.85
CA VAL A 47 5.13 -7.83 -17.20
C VAL A 47 4.56 -6.43 -17.17
N PRO A 48 5.16 -5.46 -17.89
CA PRO A 48 4.71 -4.09 -17.87
C PRO A 48 3.29 -3.96 -18.45
N ASP A 49 2.43 -3.32 -17.68
CA ASP A 49 1.06 -2.94 -18.05
C ASP A 49 0.92 -1.43 -17.81
N PRO A 50 0.51 -0.64 -18.83
CA PRO A 50 0.39 0.81 -18.67
C PRO A 50 -0.59 1.25 -17.58
N ASP A 51 -1.62 0.45 -17.30
CA ASP A 51 -2.67 0.76 -16.33
C ASP A 51 -2.38 0.21 -14.92
N ARG A 52 -1.31 -0.59 -14.77
CA ARG A 52 -1.00 -1.28 -13.53
C ARG A 52 0.45 -1.04 -13.12
N SER A 53 0.64 -0.37 -12.03
CA SER A 53 1.96 -0.21 -11.40
C SER A 53 2.43 -1.52 -10.76
N GLY A 54 3.74 -1.63 -10.53
CA GLY A 54 4.30 -2.79 -9.84
C GLY A 54 3.71 -2.98 -8.44
N PRO A 55 3.82 -4.19 -7.86
CA PRO A 55 3.17 -4.52 -6.59
C PRO A 55 3.52 -3.53 -5.49
N ALA A 56 2.50 -2.92 -4.91
CA ALA A 56 2.62 -2.05 -3.74
C ALA A 56 1.25 -1.92 -3.05
N THR A 57 1.22 -2.12 -1.77
CA THR A 57 0.01 -1.98 -0.95
C THR A 57 0.29 -1.07 0.23
N ALA A 58 -0.64 -0.17 0.56
CA ALA A 58 -0.55 0.64 1.77
C ALA A 58 -1.63 0.22 2.77
N VAL A 59 -1.20 -0.04 4.01
CA VAL A 59 -2.07 -0.11 5.18
C VAL A 59 -2.04 1.26 5.83
N VAL A 60 -3.18 1.96 5.84
CA VAL A 60 -3.30 3.32 6.36
C VAL A 60 -4.11 3.30 7.65
N VAL A 61 -3.54 3.84 8.74
CA VAL A 61 -4.20 3.94 10.05
C VAL A 61 -4.17 5.39 10.50
N GLY A 62 -5.30 6.08 10.40
CA GLY A 62 -5.35 7.53 10.62
C GLY A 62 -4.46 8.28 9.64
N ASP A 63 -3.46 8.99 10.17
CA ASP A 63 -2.49 9.77 9.39
C ASP A 63 -1.17 9.01 9.12
N SER A 64 -1.10 7.73 9.48
CA SER A 64 0.08 6.89 9.28
C SER A 64 -0.13 5.93 8.10
N ALA A 65 0.89 5.82 7.24
CA ALA A 65 0.91 4.88 6.12
C ALA A 65 2.08 3.89 6.27
N TYR A 66 1.78 2.62 6.06
CA TYR A 66 2.72 1.50 6.09
C TYR A 66 2.67 0.82 4.73
N LEU A 67 3.78 0.89 3.99
CA LEU A 67 3.86 0.29 2.66
C LEU A 67 4.27 -1.18 2.75
N VAL A 68 3.70 -2.01 1.91
CA VAL A 68 4.19 -3.37 1.62
C VAL A 68 4.50 -3.45 0.14
N ASP A 69 5.75 -3.72 -0.16
CA ASP A 69 6.39 -3.63 -1.45
C ASP A 69 6.42 -2.20 -2.03
N PHE A 70 7.36 -1.99 -2.91
CA PHE A 70 7.60 -0.72 -3.58
C PHE A 70 8.00 -0.97 -5.05
N GLY A 71 7.09 -1.62 -5.76
CA GLY A 71 7.22 -1.82 -7.20
C GLY A 71 7.27 -0.51 -7.99
N PRO A 72 7.57 -0.58 -9.31
CA PRO A 72 7.62 0.59 -10.17
C PRO A 72 6.36 1.42 -10.08
N GLY A 73 6.51 2.73 -9.87
CA GLY A 73 5.39 3.68 -9.82
C GLY A 73 4.80 3.93 -8.43
N VAL A 74 5.28 3.28 -7.36
CA VAL A 74 4.71 3.35 -6.01
C VAL A 74 4.48 4.79 -5.51
N VAL A 75 5.44 5.71 -5.71
CA VAL A 75 5.32 7.09 -5.21
C VAL A 75 4.26 7.88 -6.00
N ARG A 76 4.22 7.70 -7.32
CA ARG A 76 3.20 8.34 -8.18
C ARG A 76 1.80 7.83 -7.87
N ARG A 77 1.67 6.55 -7.54
CA ARG A 77 0.40 5.96 -7.13
C ARG A 77 -0.01 6.39 -5.72
N ALA A 78 0.95 6.59 -4.80
CA ALA A 78 0.66 7.19 -3.50
C ALA A 78 0.12 8.62 -3.65
N GLU A 79 0.74 9.44 -4.50
CA GLU A 79 0.24 10.78 -4.83
C GLU A 79 -1.14 10.74 -5.50
N ALA A 80 -1.37 9.81 -6.44
CA ALA A 80 -2.69 9.62 -7.05
C ALA A 80 -3.75 9.21 -6.01
N ALA A 81 -3.41 8.35 -5.05
CA ALA A 81 -4.32 8.00 -3.97
C ALA A 81 -4.63 9.18 -3.05
N LEU A 82 -3.67 10.09 -2.82
CA LEU A 82 -3.91 11.35 -2.13
C LEU A 82 -4.89 12.22 -2.92
N LEU A 83 -4.64 12.47 -4.20
CA LEU A 83 -5.40 13.41 -5.02
C LEU A 83 -6.78 12.88 -5.40
N ASP A 84 -6.88 11.61 -5.82
CA ASP A 84 -8.10 11.04 -6.39
C ASP A 84 -8.99 10.37 -5.32
N ARG A 85 -8.40 9.91 -4.20
CA ARG A 85 -9.10 9.18 -3.13
C ARG A 85 -9.10 9.91 -1.79
N GLY A 86 -8.42 11.05 -1.68
CA GLY A 86 -8.33 11.83 -0.44
C GLY A 86 -7.58 11.10 0.69
N VAL A 87 -6.62 10.24 0.35
CA VAL A 87 -5.84 9.49 1.37
C VAL A 87 -4.61 10.30 1.75
N THR A 88 -4.79 11.30 2.61
CA THR A 88 -3.75 12.28 3.00
C THR A 88 -2.49 11.66 3.62
N ALA A 89 -2.61 10.51 4.27
CA ALA A 89 -1.47 9.79 4.81
C ALA A 89 -0.47 9.32 3.73
N LEU A 90 -0.90 9.27 2.46
CA LEU A 90 -0.08 8.83 1.32
C LEU A 90 0.65 9.98 0.60
N GLU A 91 0.63 11.20 1.15
CA GLU A 91 1.54 12.25 0.70
C GLU A 91 2.99 11.73 0.70
N PRO A 92 3.77 11.89 -0.38
CA PRO A 92 5.12 11.31 -0.51
C PRO A 92 6.06 11.63 0.65
N ALA A 93 5.94 12.82 1.24
CA ALA A 93 6.71 13.22 2.43
C ALA A 93 6.36 12.39 3.70
N ASN A 94 5.19 11.77 3.73
CA ASN A 94 4.69 10.99 4.86
C ASN A 94 5.00 9.48 4.76
N LEU A 95 5.56 9.03 3.65
CA LEU A 95 5.96 7.63 3.47
C LEU A 95 7.25 7.36 4.27
N LYS A 96 7.11 6.87 5.50
CA LYS A 96 8.21 6.74 6.47
C LYS A 96 8.52 5.29 6.87
N VAL A 97 7.60 4.36 6.62
CA VAL A 97 7.76 2.95 6.98
C VAL A 97 7.34 2.07 5.80
N ALA A 98 8.23 1.18 5.40
CA ALA A 98 7.99 0.23 4.32
C ALA A 98 8.48 -1.17 4.69
N PHE A 99 7.81 -2.16 4.14
CA PHE A 99 8.14 -3.58 4.25
C PHE A 99 8.28 -4.14 2.84
N VAL A 100 9.25 -4.99 2.60
CA VAL A 100 9.38 -5.68 1.31
C VAL A 100 9.23 -7.17 1.52
N THR A 101 8.39 -7.80 0.71
CA THR A 101 8.10 -9.23 0.83
C THR A 101 9.28 -10.08 0.38
N HIS A 102 9.90 -9.73 -0.73
CA HIS A 102 11.07 -10.36 -1.31
C HIS A 102 11.77 -9.41 -2.30
N LEU A 103 12.95 -9.78 -2.79
CA LEU A 103 13.81 -8.87 -3.56
C LEU A 103 13.70 -9.03 -5.09
N HIS A 104 12.59 -9.52 -5.64
CA HIS A 104 12.35 -9.43 -7.08
C HIS A 104 12.21 -7.97 -7.54
N SER A 105 12.59 -7.72 -8.78
CA SER A 105 12.67 -6.35 -9.31
C SER A 105 11.31 -5.66 -9.42
N ASP A 106 10.26 -6.37 -9.70
CA ASP A 106 8.89 -5.82 -9.76
C ASP A 106 8.36 -5.38 -8.39
N HIS A 107 8.88 -5.94 -7.28
CA HIS A 107 8.58 -5.51 -5.91
C HIS A 107 9.54 -4.44 -5.40
N THR A 108 10.69 -4.22 -6.05
CA THR A 108 11.76 -3.35 -5.53
C THR A 108 12.21 -2.22 -6.46
N ALA A 109 11.85 -2.23 -7.75
CA ALA A 109 12.37 -1.23 -8.70
C ALA A 109 11.92 0.21 -8.41
N GLY A 110 10.87 0.43 -7.62
CA GLY A 110 10.46 1.74 -7.12
C GLY A 110 11.19 2.17 -5.83
N TYR A 111 12.14 1.39 -5.31
CA TYR A 111 12.79 1.68 -4.03
C TYR A 111 13.58 2.99 -4.07
N SER A 112 14.36 3.21 -5.11
CA SER A 112 15.09 4.47 -5.28
C SER A 112 14.14 5.67 -5.40
N ASP A 113 13.01 5.54 -6.10
CA ASP A 113 11.98 6.57 -6.20
C ASP A 113 11.36 6.86 -4.81
N LEU A 114 11.04 5.82 -4.02
CA LEU A 114 10.53 5.97 -2.65
C LEU A 114 11.50 6.72 -1.74
N ILE A 115 12.80 6.47 -1.87
CA ILE A 115 13.83 7.15 -1.10
C ILE A 115 13.97 8.61 -1.55
N MET A 116 14.25 8.84 -2.83
CA MET A 116 14.65 10.15 -3.37
C MET A 116 13.47 11.10 -3.54
N THR A 117 12.36 10.63 -4.09
CA THR A 117 11.17 11.47 -4.28
C THR A 117 10.52 11.82 -2.95
N GLY A 118 10.42 10.86 -2.01
CA GLY A 118 9.94 11.18 -0.66
C GLY A 118 10.78 12.25 0.05
N TRP A 119 12.12 12.19 -0.11
CA TRP A 119 13.03 13.22 0.40
C TRP A 119 12.82 14.58 -0.24
N THR A 120 12.84 14.64 -1.57
CA THR A 120 12.68 15.91 -2.31
C THR A 120 11.28 16.51 -2.15
N ALA A 121 10.25 15.68 -1.92
CA ALA A 121 8.90 16.10 -1.56
C ALA A 121 8.77 16.60 -0.10
N GLY A 122 9.82 16.48 0.72
CA GLY A 122 9.85 17.10 2.05
C GLY A 122 9.97 16.17 3.25
N ARG A 123 10.13 14.85 3.07
CA ARG A 123 10.45 13.93 4.19
C ARG A 123 11.74 14.35 4.85
N ARG A 124 11.72 14.56 6.18
CA ARG A 124 12.86 15.08 6.96
C ARG A 124 13.50 14.06 7.89
N THR A 125 13.01 12.83 7.89
CA THR A 125 13.53 11.73 8.70
C THR A 125 13.97 10.59 7.79
N PRO A 126 14.89 9.74 8.21
CA PRO A 126 15.15 8.48 7.52
C PRO A 126 13.86 7.69 7.30
N ILE A 127 13.80 6.93 6.21
CA ILE A 127 12.75 5.93 6.03
C ILE A 127 13.17 4.62 6.71
N GLU A 128 12.25 4.00 7.44
CA GLU A 128 12.42 2.68 8.03
C GLU A 128 11.98 1.61 7.03
N VAL A 129 12.86 0.69 6.64
CA VAL A 129 12.56 -0.35 5.66
C VAL A 129 12.92 -1.72 6.21
N TYR A 130 11.95 -2.64 6.18
CA TYR A 130 12.05 -3.99 6.73
C TYR A 130 11.92 -5.03 5.62
N GLY A 131 12.80 -6.04 5.58
CA GLY A 131 12.73 -7.06 4.53
C GLY A 131 13.73 -8.20 4.70
N PRO A 132 13.83 -9.09 3.70
CA PRO A 132 14.71 -10.25 3.74
C PRO A 132 16.18 -9.86 3.68
N THR A 133 17.03 -10.86 3.87
CA THR A 133 18.49 -10.76 3.70
C THR A 133 18.83 -10.22 2.31
N GLY A 134 19.76 -9.27 2.25
CA GLY A 134 20.17 -8.55 1.02
C GLY A 134 19.57 -7.13 0.91
N LEU A 135 18.56 -6.80 1.71
CA LEU A 135 17.96 -5.46 1.70
C LEU A 135 18.96 -4.35 2.07
N LYS A 136 19.85 -4.60 3.06
CA LYS A 136 20.89 -3.64 3.44
C LYS A 136 21.84 -3.35 2.29
N SER A 137 22.35 -4.41 1.66
CA SER A 137 23.24 -4.28 0.51
C SER A 137 22.57 -3.56 -0.66
N MET A 138 21.29 -3.89 -0.97
CA MET A 138 20.51 -3.17 -1.99
C MET A 138 20.41 -1.69 -1.65
N THR A 139 20.13 -1.34 -0.40
CA THR A 139 20.03 0.05 0.06
C THR A 139 21.34 0.81 -0.12
N GLU A 140 22.45 0.23 0.31
CA GLU A 140 23.80 0.82 0.19
C GLU A 140 24.15 1.12 -1.27
N HIS A 141 23.91 0.18 -2.17
CA HIS A 141 24.20 0.36 -3.61
C HIS A 141 23.29 1.41 -4.26
N ILE A 142 22.00 1.47 -3.88
CA ILE A 142 21.10 2.51 -4.35
C ILE A 142 21.59 3.89 -3.89
N LEU A 143 21.94 4.06 -2.61
CA LEU A 143 22.42 5.34 -2.09
C LEU A 143 23.73 5.75 -2.74
N GLU A 144 24.64 4.81 -3.01
CA GLU A 144 25.87 5.10 -3.76
C GLU A 144 25.58 5.50 -5.21
N ALA A 145 24.62 4.86 -5.87
CA ALA A 145 24.20 5.24 -7.23
C ALA A 145 23.67 6.68 -7.30
N TYR A 146 23.00 7.16 -6.24
CA TYR A 146 22.46 8.53 -6.13
C TYR A 146 23.39 9.51 -5.40
N ARG A 147 24.63 9.14 -5.10
CA ARG A 147 25.57 9.95 -4.33
C ARG A 147 25.73 11.37 -4.90
N ILE A 148 25.88 11.50 -6.22
CA ILE A 148 26.06 12.80 -6.87
C ILE A 148 24.82 13.70 -6.65
N ASP A 149 23.61 13.16 -6.80
CA ASP A 149 22.35 13.89 -6.58
C ASP A 149 22.22 14.34 -5.11
N ILE A 150 22.50 13.44 -4.17
CA ILE A 150 22.47 13.72 -2.73
C ILE A 150 23.46 14.83 -2.37
N GLU A 151 24.71 14.71 -2.81
CA GLU A 151 25.76 15.70 -2.55
C GLU A 151 25.36 17.07 -3.12
N THR A 152 24.92 17.12 -4.39
CA THR A 152 24.56 18.37 -5.07
C THR A 152 23.39 19.09 -4.40
N ARG A 153 22.37 18.34 -3.94
CA ARG A 153 21.20 18.95 -3.27
C ARG A 153 21.48 19.41 -1.84
N THR A 154 22.48 18.82 -1.17
CA THR A 154 22.77 19.11 0.25
C THR A 154 23.87 20.16 0.46
N ILE A 155 24.55 20.66 -0.59
CA ILE A 155 25.50 21.78 -0.47
C ILE A 155 24.81 23.08 -0.06
N PRO A 156 25.55 24.13 0.37
CA PRO A 156 24.94 25.39 0.80
C PRO A 156 23.99 26.06 -0.21
N THR A 157 24.21 25.84 -1.51
CA THR A 157 23.37 26.36 -2.60
C THR A 157 22.31 25.36 -3.09
N GLY A 158 22.33 24.12 -2.56
CA GLY A 158 21.39 23.07 -2.94
C GLY A 158 19.97 23.29 -2.41
N ASP A 159 19.00 22.73 -3.08
CA ASP A 159 17.57 22.85 -2.73
C ASP A 159 17.20 22.08 -1.44
N GLN A 160 17.97 21.03 -1.09
CA GLN A 160 17.80 20.25 0.15
C GLN A 160 18.83 20.58 1.23
N ARG A 161 19.52 21.73 1.17
CA ARG A 161 20.56 22.15 2.14
C ARG A 161 20.13 22.07 3.61
N GLY A 162 18.85 22.27 3.89
CA GLY A 162 18.27 22.20 5.23
C GLY A 162 17.66 20.85 5.60
N ASN A 163 17.75 19.84 4.70
CA ASN A 163 17.14 18.53 4.88
C ASN A 163 18.16 17.42 4.57
N ARG A 164 19.08 17.15 5.49
CA ARG A 164 20.16 16.17 5.34
C ARG A 164 19.81 14.77 5.82
N GLU A 165 18.62 14.56 6.36
CA GLU A 165 18.20 13.27 6.92
C GLU A 165 17.16 12.55 6.04
N GLY A 166 16.38 13.27 5.25
CA GLY A 166 15.26 12.68 4.52
C GLY A 166 15.61 11.68 3.42
N TRP A 167 16.85 11.68 2.92
CA TRP A 167 17.34 10.66 1.97
C TRP A 167 17.88 9.41 2.64
N ARG A 168 18.12 9.45 3.97
CA ARG A 168 18.67 8.32 4.71
C ARG A 168 17.65 7.19 4.84
N VAL A 169 18.17 5.99 4.97
CA VAL A 169 17.39 4.76 5.13
C VAL A 169 17.92 3.97 6.30
N ASN A 170 17.04 3.54 7.18
CA ASN A 170 17.30 2.53 8.18
C ASN A 170 16.78 1.19 7.65
N ALA A 171 17.65 0.41 7.03
CA ALA A 171 17.31 -0.90 6.47
C ALA A 171 17.46 -1.99 7.54
N HIS A 172 16.40 -2.78 7.74
CA HIS A 172 16.31 -3.84 8.73
C HIS A 172 16.09 -5.19 8.02
N GLU A 173 17.09 -6.06 8.07
CA GLU A 173 16.94 -7.45 7.64
C GLU A 173 16.26 -8.24 8.76
N ILE A 174 15.14 -8.87 8.44
CA ILE A 174 14.21 -9.46 9.41
C ILE A 174 14.29 -10.98 9.44
N LYS A 175 13.63 -11.56 10.43
CA LYS A 175 13.21 -12.95 10.50
C LYS A 175 11.74 -12.99 10.88
N SER A 176 11.11 -14.17 10.76
CA SER A 176 9.72 -14.37 11.17
C SER A 176 9.47 -13.96 12.64
N GLY A 177 8.34 -13.35 12.89
CA GLY A 177 7.94 -12.84 14.20
C GLY A 177 7.52 -11.37 14.14
N VAL A 178 7.39 -10.71 15.27
CA VAL A 178 7.06 -9.27 15.33
C VAL A 178 8.28 -8.48 14.87
N VAL A 179 8.14 -7.77 13.75
CA VAL A 179 9.22 -7.02 13.09
C VAL A 179 9.10 -5.51 13.27
N TYR A 180 7.88 -5.03 13.54
CA TYR A 180 7.61 -3.62 13.79
C TYR A 180 6.44 -3.45 14.76
N LYS A 181 6.49 -2.42 15.58
CA LYS A 181 5.40 -2.03 16.46
C LYS A 181 5.52 -0.54 16.80
N ASP A 182 4.40 0.16 16.70
CA ASP A 182 4.24 1.52 17.20
C ASP A 182 2.93 1.67 18.02
N ALA A 183 2.43 2.88 18.18
CA ALA A 183 1.20 3.15 18.93
C ALA A 183 -0.08 2.66 18.18
N THR A 184 -0.01 2.49 16.85
CA THR A 184 -1.17 2.26 15.99
C THR A 184 -1.16 0.89 15.31
N VAL A 185 -0.01 0.23 15.20
CA VAL A 185 0.10 -1.04 14.50
C VAL A 185 1.12 -1.98 15.13
N LYS A 186 0.85 -3.27 15.04
CA LYS A 186 1.84 -4.34 15.24
C LYS A 186 1.95 -5.12 13.95
N VAL A 187 3.18 -5.26 13.42
CA VAL A 187 3.46 -6.00 12.18
C VAL A 187 4.24 -7.27 12.51
N THR A 188 3.68 -8.39 12.07
CA THR A 188 4.28 -9.72 12.20
C THR A 188 4.62 -10.27 10.83
N ALA A 189 5.89 -10.60 10.59
CA ALA A 189 6.34 -11.30 9.40
C ALA A 189 6.19 -12.81 9.58
N PHE A 190 5.76 -13.49 8.53
CA PHE A 190 5.69 -14.96 8.47
C PHE A 190 6.31 -15.45 7.16
N PRO A 191 6.92 -16.66 7.12
CA PRO A 191 7.57 -17.14 5.92
C PRO A 191 6.54 -17.51 4.86
N THR A 192 6.86 -17.23 3.61
CA THR A 192 6.11 -17.66 2.44
C THR A 192 6.96 -18.60 1.58
N GLN A 193 6.34 -19.28 0.61
CA GLN A 193 7.05 -20.19 -0.30
C GLN A 193 7.20 -19.53 -1.67
N HIS A 194 8.40 -19.09 -1.97
CA HIS A 194 8.76 -18.46 -3.24
C HIS A 194 10.17 -18.82 -3.68
N ALA A 195 10.64 -18.28 -4.83
CA ALA A 195 11.93 -18.60 -5.43
C ALA A 195 13.16 -18.14 -4.60
N MET A 196 12.95 -17.27 -3.61
CA MET A 196 13.96 -16.75 -2.72
C MET A 196 13.41 -16.54 -1.30
N GLU A 197 14.24 -16.09 -0.35
CA GLU A 197 13.79 -15.71 0.98
C GLU A 197 12.64 -14.70 0.87
N SER A 198 11.47 -15.05 1.39
CA SER A 198 10.23 -14.27 1.25
C SER A 198 9.39 -14.30 2.51
N TYR A 199 8.67 -13.21 2.73
CA TYR A 199 7.80 -13.01 3.89
C TYR A 199 6.45 -12.45 3.47
N GLY A 200 5.39 -12.96 4.10
CA GLY A 200 4.12 -12.27 4.19
C GLY A 200 4.07 -11.43 5.48
N TYR A 201 3.17 -10.47 5.52
CA TYR A 201 3.01 -9.58 6.68
C TYR A 201 1.57 -9.59 7.19
N ARG A 202 1.43 -9.68 8.52
CA ARG A 202 0.18 -9.45 9.22
C ARG A 202 0.26 -8.14 9.98
N PHE A 203 -0.68 -7.25 9.71
CA PHE A 203 -0.90 -6.00 10.42
C PHE A 203 -2.08 -6.17 11.37
N ASP A 204 -1.83 -6.01 12.67
CA ASP A 204 -2.87 -5.87 13.69
C ASP A 204 -2.99 -4.38 14.04
N THR A 205 -4.12 -3.79 13.71
CA THR A 205 -4.47 -2.38 13.97
C THR A 205 -5.58 -2.31 15.02
N PRO A 206 -5.99 -1.13 15.52
CA PRO A 206 -7.05 -1.04 16.52
C PRO A 206 -8.42 -1.59 16.09
N ASP A 207 -8.71 -1.59 14.79
CA ASP A 207 -10.02 -1.92 14.23
C ASP A 207 -10.00 -3.00 13.14
N ARG A 208 -8.80 -3.43 12.66
CA ARG A 208 -8.67 -4.44 11.62
C ARG A 208 -7.42 -5.29 11.75
N SER A 209 -7.49 -6.48 11.18
CA SER A 209 -6.35 -7.34 10.89
C SER A 209 -6.21 -7.52 9.37
N VAL A 210 -5.03 -7.16 8.83
CA VAL A 210 -4.73 -7.24 7.40
C VAL A 210 -3.56 -8.19 7.18
N VAL A 211 -3.72 -9.16 6.28
CA VAL A 211 -2.66 -10.10 5.91
C VAL A 211 -2.34 -9.95 4.43
N ILE A 212 -1.06 -9.81 4.11
CA ILE A 212 -0.54 -9.65 2.75
C ILE A 212 0.47 -10.76 2.50
N SER A 213 0.23 -11.59 1.48
CA SER A 213 1.09 -12.76 1.21
C SER A 213 2.41 -12.38 0.52
N GLY A 214 2.44 -11.33 -0.31
CA GLY A 214 3.44 -11.23 -1.36
C GLY A 214 3.26 -12.34 -2.39
N ASP A 215 4.33 -12.64 -3.12
CA ASP A 215 4.37 -13.79 -4.02
C ASP A 215 4.58 -15.08 -3.22
N SER A 216 3.73 -16.04 -3.44
CA SER A 216 3.78 -17.30 -2.71
C SER A 216 2.96 -18.40 -3.36
N SER A 217 3.45 -19.62 -3.33
CA SER A 217 2.56 -20.78 -3.36
C SER A 217 1.76 -20.88 -2.05
N PRO A 218 0.65 -21.62 -2.00
CA PRO A 218 -0.17 -21.72 -0.78
C PRO A 218 0.62 -22.34 0.38
N THR A 219 0.57 -21.71 1.56
CA THR A 219 1.22 -22.21 2.78
C THR A 219 0.27 -22.28 3.97
N ASP A 220 0.55 -23.18 4.89
CA ASP A 220 -0.17 -23.24 6.18
C ASP A 220 0.14 -22.01 7.04
N GLU A 221 1.32 -21.39 6.85
CA GLU A 221 1.72 -20.16 7.53
C GLU A 221 0.81 -18.98 7.15
N THR A 222 0.45 -18.84 5.87
CA THR A 222 -0.52 -17.85 5.41
C THR A 222 -1.91 -18.10 6.02
N ILE A 223 -2.36 -19.36 6.05
CA ILE A 223 -3.63 -19.73 6.67
C ILE A 223 -3.64 -19.38 8.16
N LYS A 224 -2.56 -19.73 8.89
CA LYS A 224 -2.40 -19.41 10.32
C LYS A 224 -2.33 -17.91 10.58
N ALA A 225 -1.58 -17.18 9.74
CA ALA A 225 -1.45 -15.73 9.86
C ALA A 225 -2.80 -15.00 9.66
N CYS A 226 -3.64 -15.46 8.73
CA CYS A 226 -4.99 -14.91 8.57
C CYS A 226 -5.95 -15.40 9.66
N LYS A 227 -6.26 -16.70 9.72
CA LYS A 227 -7.16 -17.33 10.72
C LYS A 227 -8.36 -16.44 11.10
N GLY A 228 -9.17 -16.07 10.11
CA GLY A 228 -10.32 -15.18 10.29
C GLY A 228 -9.95 -13.71 10.31
N CYS A 229 -8.88 -13.31 9.62
CA CYS A 229 -8.50 -11.89 9.46
C CYS A 229 -9.60 -11.11 8.70
N ASP A 230 -9.60 -9.79 8.91
CA ASP A 230 -10.57 -8.92 8.23
C ASP A 230 -10.28 -8.80 6.74
N VAL A 231 -8.98 -8.73 6.36
CA VAL A 231 -8.55 -8.65 4.97
C VAL A 231 -7.39 -9.60 4.72
N LEU A 232 -7.52 -10.43 3.69
CA LEU A 232 -6.43 -11.21 3.12
C LEU A 232 -6.16 -10.71 1.70
N ILE A 233 -4.93 -10.26 1.45
CA ILE A 233 -4.45 -9.88 0.13
C ILE A 233 -3.52 -10.98 -0.35
N HIS A 234 -3.84 -11.60 -1.49
CA HIS A 234 -3.08 -12.73 -1.99
C HIS A 234 -2.97 -12.69 -3.50
N GLU A 235 -1.83 -13.15 -4.05
CA GLU A 235 -1.69 -13.33 -5.49
C GLU A 235 -2.57 -14.46 -6.00
N ALA A 236 -2.93 -14.44 -7.27
CA ALA A 236 -3.46 -15.62 -7.96
C ALA A 236 -3.28 -15.55 -9.48
N ARG A 237 -3.08 -16.71 -10.09
CA ARG A 237 -3.08 -16.91 -11.55
C ARG A 237 -4.30 -17.71 -11.96
N ALA A 238 -4.95 -17.30 -13.03
CA ALA A 238 -6.06 -18.08 -13.60
C ALA A 238 -5.58 -19.46 -14.05
N MET A 239 -6.33 -20.51 -13.72
CA MET A 239 -6.04 -21.88 -14.15
C MET A 239 -6.08 -22.02 -15.68
N GLU A 240 -7.02 -21.32 -16.34
CA GLU A 240 -7.09 -21.30 -17.80
C GLU A 240 -5.75 -20.88 -18.41
N MET A 241 -5.15 -19.79 -17.89
CA MET A 241 -3.84 -19.33 -18.35
C MET A 241 -2.73 -20.31 -17.94
N PHE A 242 -2.75 -20.77 -16.67
CA PHE A 242 -1.73 -21.66 -16.14
C PHE A 242 -1.59 -22.95 -16.98
N ASN A 243 -2.70 -23.52 -17.42
CA ASN A 243 -2.73 -24.73 -18.24
C ASN A 243 -2.17 -24.53 -19.66
N GLN A 244 -2.10 -23.29 -20.15
CA GLN A 244 -1.52 -22.96 -21.46
C GLN A 244 0.00 -22.75 -21.40
N LEU A 245 0.59 -22.66 -20.23
CA LEU A 245 2.03 -22.46 -20.07
C LEU A 245 2.80 -23.73 -20.48
N PRO A 246 4.02 -23.60 -21.06
CA PRO A 246 4.96 -24.70 -21.21
C PRO A 246 5.25 -25.40 -19.86
N GLU A 247 5.64 -26.67 -19.93
CA GLU A 247 5.81 -27.50 -18.72
C GLU A 247 6.81 -26.92 -17.71
N ASP A 248 7.95 -26.42 -18.18
CA ASP A 248 8.97 -25.77 -17.35
C ASP A 248 8.39 -24.55 -16.60
N ARG A 249 7.58 -23.75 -17.29
CA ARG A 249 6.89 -22.58 -16.70
C ARG A 249 5.78 -22.99 -15.74
N ARG A 250 5.06 -24.07 -16.02
CA ARG A 250 4.07 -24.62 -15.08
C ARG A 250 4.72 -25.14 -13.82
N SER A 251 5.82 -25.89 -13.97
CA SER A 251 6.58 -26.42 -12.83
C SER A 251 7.09 -25.28 -11.92
N PHE A 252 7.72 -24.26 -12.50
CA PHE A 252 8.13 -23.07 -11.77
C PHE A 252 6.94 -22.38 -11.09
N GLY A 253 5.85 -22.16 -11.82
CA GLY A 253 4.64 -21.52 -11.32
C GLY A 253 3.99 -22.28 -10.17
N ALA A 254 3.89 -23.60 -10.27
CA ALA A 254 3.32 -24.44 -9.20
C ALA A 254 4.11 -24.42 -7.91
N HIS A 255 5.43 -24.22 -7.98
CA HIS A 255 6.30 -24.16 -6.80
C HIS A 255 6.30 -22.78 -6.13
N ASN A 256 6.13 -21.71 -6.90
CA ASN A 256 6.41 -20.35 -6.47
C ASN A 256 5.18 -19.44 -6.38
N HIS A 257 4.06 -19.83 -6.96
CA HIS A 257 2.86 -19.01 -7.08
C HIS A 257 1.58 -19.80 -6.83
N THR A 258 0.49 -19.06 -6.68
CA THR A 258 -0.83 -19.61 -6.35
C THR A 258 -1.76 -19.54 -7.57
N THR A 259 -2.52 -20.61 -7.84
CA THR A 259 -3.59 -20.61 -8.84
C THR A 259 -4.92 -20.14 -8.25
N SER A 260 -5.88 -19.80 -9.11
CA SER A 260 -7.25 -19.45 -8.72
C SER A 260 -7.94 -20.53 -7.87
N GLU A 261 -7.70 -21.81 -8.18
CA GLU A 261 -8.23 -22.93 -7.39
C GLU A 261 -7.58 -23.02 -6.01
N GLN A 262 -6.27 -22.81 -5.97
CA GLN A 262 -5.50 -22.88 -4.72
C GLN A 262 -5.83 -21.70 -3.79
N VAL A 263 -5.97 -20.47 -4.31
CA VAL A 263 -6.35 -19.33 -3.46
C VAL A 263 -7.76 -19.49 -2.90
N ALA A 264 -8.69 -20.04 -3.68
CA ALA A 264 -10.04 -20.36 -3.22
C ALA A 264 -10.01 -21.39 -2.07
N ALA A 265 -9.21 -22.46 -2.19
CA ALA A 265 -9.03 -23.46 -1.16
C ALA A 265 -8.34 -22.89 0.10
N LEU A 266 -7.32 -22.04 -0.06
CA LEU A 266 -6.63 -21.34 1.02
C LEU A 266 -7.60 -20.42 1.77
N ALA A 267 -8.37 -19.58 1.05
CA ALA A 267 -9.34 -18.67 1.64
C ALA A 267 -10.47 -19.41 2.39
N THR A 268 -10.90 -20.58 1.89
CA THR A 268 -11.89 -21.42 2.57
C THR A 268 -11.38 -21.89 3.93
N LYS A 269 -10.08 -22.20 4.06
CA LYS A 269 -9.44 -22.59 5.33
C LYS A 269 -9.13 -21.38 6.22
N ALA A 270 -8.61 -20.30 5.63
CA ALA A 270 -8.20 -19.09 6.34
C ALA A 270 -9.39 -18.24 6.82
N LYS A 271 -10.53 -18.30 6.13
CA LYS A 271 -11.80 -17.60 6.42
C LYS A 271 -11.64 -16.08 6.61
N PRO A 272 -11.00 -15.35 5.67
CA PRO A 272 -10.97 -13.89 5.75
C PRO A 272 -12.39 -13.31 5.62
N ALA A 273 -12.65 -12.14 6.21
CA ALA A 273 -13.89 -11.42 5.95
C ALA A 273 -13.92 -10.85 4.51
N LEU A 274 -12.74 -10.47 3.97
CA LEU A 274 -12.55 -10.08 2.58
C LEU A 274 -11.24 -10.69 2.04
N LEU A 275 -11.32 -11.39 0.89
CA LEU A 275 -10.17 -11.77 0.08
C LEU A 275 -10.00 -10.75 -1.04
N ILE A 276 -8.82 -10.14 -1.14
CA ILE A 276 -8.41 -9.30 -2.27
C ILE A 276 -7.38 -10.07 -3.08
N VAL A 277 -7.69 -10.30 -4.35
CA VAL A 277 -6.74 -10.92 -5.28
C VAL A 277 -6.00 -9.81 -6.03
N TYR A 278 -4.69 -9.79 -5.93
CA TYR A 278 -3.82 -8.82 -6.59
C TYR A 278 -2.66 -9.54 -7.30
N HIS A 279 -1.70 -8.85 -7.86
CA HIS A 279 -0.53 -9.43 -8.53
C HIS A 279 -0.92 -10.59 -9.49
N ALA A 280 -2.06 -10.39 -10.14
CA ALA A 280 -2.61 -11.39 -11.04
C ALA A 280 -2.13 -11.13 -12.48
N TRP A 281 -1.83 -12.19 -13.21
CA TRP A 281 -1.46 -12.12 -14.63
C TRP A 281 -2.72 -11.93 -15.47
N ILE A 282 -3.32 -10.75 -15.34
CA ILE A 282 -4.52 -10.34 -16.05
C ILE A 282 -4.25 -9.06 -16.84
N SER A 283 -4.98 -8.86 -17.92
CA SER A 283 -5.04 -7.60 -18.64
C SER A 283 -6.46 -7.04 -18.57
N TRP A 284 -6.57 -5.77 -18.27
CA TRP A 284 -7.82 -5.02 -18.35
C TRP A 284 -8.09 -4.51 -19.76
N TRP A 285 -7.09 -4.59 -20.64
CA TRP A 285 -7.22 -4.26 -22.05
C TRP A 285 -8.01 -5.35 -22.78
N PRO A 286 -8.96 -4.99 -23.66
CA PRO A 286 -9.53 -5.95 -24.56
C PRO A 286 -8.38 -6.58 -25.36
N SER A 287 -8.30 -7.90 -25.41
CA SER A 287 -7.36 -8.61 -26.27
C SER A 287 -7.50 -8.02 -27.66
N ILE A 288 -6.44 -7.39 -28.18
CA ILE A 288 -6.37 -7.02 -29.58
C ILE A 288 -6.36 -8.36 -30.30
N ALA A 289 -7.53 -8.77 -30.77
CA ALA A 289 -7.63 -9.95 -31.63
C ALA A 289 -6.66 -9.71 -32.78
N PRO A 290 -5.72 -10.64 -33.08
CA PRO A 290 -4.80 -10.48 -34.18
C PRO A 290 -5.65 -10.28 -35.44
N SER A 291 -5.49 -9.15 -36.12
CA SER A 291 -6.04 -8.98 -37.44
C SER A 291 -5.38 -10.06 -38.33
N ALA A 292 -6.14 -10.69 -39.22
CA ALA A 292 -5.71 -11.83 -40.02
C ALA A 292 -4.40 -11.59 -40.82
N ASN A 293 -3.82 -10.40 -40.82
CA ASN A 293 -2.66 -10.00 -41.60
C ASN A 293 -1.52 -9.36 -40.77
N GLN A 294 -1.55 -9.37 -39.42
CA GLN A 294 -0.40 -8.96 -38.63
C GLN A 294 0.11 -10.11 -37.77
N PRO A 295 1.44 -10.37 -37.77
CA PRO A 295 2.00 -11.35 -36.86
C PRO A 295 1.66 -10.87 -35.43
N VAL A 296 1.15 -11.79 -34.62
CA VAL A 296 1.00 -11.57 -33.19
C VAL A 296 2.39 -11.21 -32.64
N VAL A 297 2.67 -9.94 -32.44
CA VAL A 297 3.82 -9.54 -31.64
C VAL A 297 3.42 -9.89 -30.21
N LEU A 298 3.76 -11.09 -29.80
CA LEU A 298 3.76 -11.49 -28.40
C LEU A 298 4.82 -10.61 -27.73
N THR A 299 4.41 -9.44 -27.25
CA THR A 299 5.23 -8.69 -26.31
C THR A 299 5.53 -9.65 -25.16
N THR A 300 6.77 -9.72 -24.79
CA THR A 300 7.38 -10.58 -23.79
C THR A 300 6.43 -10.93 -22.64
N GLY A 301 5.86 -12.15 -22.67
CA GLY A 301 5.03 -12.67 -21.60
C GLY A 301 3.59 -13.04 -21.95
N GLY A 302 3.19 -13.02 -23.15
CA GLY A 302 1.95 -13.30 -23.91
C GLY A 302 0.79 -14.10 -23.35
N PHE A 303 0.76 -14.48 -22.08
CA PHE A 303 -0.36 -15.20 -21.48
C PHE A 303 -1.00 -14.36 -20.39
N HIS A 304 -1.95 -13.52 -20.77
CA HIS A 304 -2.79 -12.80 -19.83
C HIS A 304 -4.19 -13.39 -19.84
N SER A 305 -4.75 -13.56 -18.65
CA SER A 305 -6.17 -13.85 -18.48
C SER A 305 -6.97 -12.55 -18.33
N SER A 306 -8.29 -12.63 -18.36
CA SER A 306 -9.13 -11.48 -17.99
C SER A 306 -9.51 -11.57 -16.51
N PRO A 307 -9.84 -10.43 -15.88
CA PRO A 307 -10.38 -10.41 -14.52
C PRO A 307 -11.63 -11.28 -14.37
N ASP A 308 -12.48 -11.35 -15.41
CA ASP A 308 -13.70 -12.15 -15.41
C ASP A 308 -13.43 -13.67 -15.33
N VAL A 309 -12.32 -14.13 -15.91
CA VAL A 309 -11.89 -15.52 -15.76
C VAL A 309 -11.54 -15.82 -14.31
N LEU A 310 -10.71 -15.00 -13.68
CA LEU A 310 -10.39 -15.14 -12.25
C LEU A 310 -11.63 -15.08 -11.38
N GLN A 311 -12.52 -14.11 -11.64
CA GLN A 311 -13.77 -13.96 -10.90
C GLN A 311 -14.63 -15.23 -10.99
N ARG A 312 -14.75 -15.81 -12.17
CA ARG A 312 -15.50 -17.05 -12.42
C ARG A 312 -14.84 -18.25 -11.75
N GLU A 313 -13.53 -18.43 -11.92
CA GLU A 313 -12.79 -19.60 -11.40
C GLU A 313 -12.78 -19.63 -9.86
N ILE A 314 -12.53 -18.49 -9.21
CA ILE A 314 -12.53 -18.38 -7.77
C ILE A 314 -13.96 -18.52 -7.23
N GLY A 315 -14.94 -17.80 -7.82
CA GLY A 315 -16.35 -17.85 -7.41
C GLY A 315 -17.01 -19.22 -7.55
N ALA A 316 -16.51 -20.07 -8.44
CA ALA A 316 -16.99 -21.45 -8.54
C ALA A 316 -16.57 -22.34 -7.35
N ARG A 317 -15.57 -21.92 -6.54
CA ARG A 317 -14.94 -22.72 -5.47
C ARG A 317 -14.94 -22.05 -4.10
N TYR A 318 -15.12 -20.75 -4.03
CA TYR A 318 -15.12 -19.96 -2.81
C TYR A 318 -16.38 -19.11 -2.71
N SER A 319 -17.18 -19.37 -1.69
CA SER A 319 -18.44 -18.65 -1.44
C SER A 319 -18.30 -17.44 -0.53
N GLY A 320 -17.09 -17.17 -0.03
CA GLY A 320 -16.82 -15.98 0.78
C GLY A 320 -16.73 -14.71 -0.07
N HIS A 321 -16.62 -13.58 0.61
CA HIS A 321 -16.48 -12.27 -0.08
C HIS A 321 -15.07 -12.13 -0.66
N PHE A 322 -14.98 -11.88 -1.97
CA PHE A 322 -13.70 -11.62 -2.63
C PHE A 322 -13.84 -10.60 -3.77
N VAL A 323 -12.73 -9.98 -4.10
CA VAL A 323 -12.60 -9.01 -5.20
C VAL A 323 -11.29 -9.24 -5.95
N ILE A 324 -11.28 -8.89 -7.24
CA ILE A 324 -10.05 -8.75 -8.02
C ILE A 324 -9.65 -7.29 -7.94
N GLY A 325 -8.55 -7.01 -7.22
CA GLY A 325 -8.09 -5.66 -6.92
C GLY A 325 -7.55 -4.91 -8.14
N ARG A 326 -7.76 -3.60 -8.13
CA ARG A 326 -7.22 -2.65 -9.11
C ARG A 326 -6.35 -1.62 -8.43
N ASP A 327 -5.44 -1.02 -9.20
CA ASP A 327 -4.69 0.14 -8.72
C ASP A 327 -5.63 1.24 -8.23
N LEU A 328 -5.31 1.81 -7.07
CA LEU A 328 -6.06 2.86 -6.37
C LEU A 328 -7.42 2.42 -5.77
N ASP A 329 -7.71 1.12 -5.71
CA ASP A 329 -8.83 0.64 -4.89
C ASP A 329 -8.53 0.87 -3.39
N VAL A 330 -9.57 1.26 -2.66
CA VAL A 330 -9.53 1.53 -1.21
C VAL A 330 -10.58 0.68 -0.50
N TYR A 331 -10.15 -0.10 0.49
CA TYR A 331 -10.99 -1.02 1.26
C TYR A 331 -11.01 -0.69 2.74
#